data_a9322980d53154d376c0873b14dab984
#
_entry.id   a9322980d53154d376c0873b14dab984
#
_cell.length_a   1.000
_cell.length_b   1.000
_cell.length_c   1.000
_cell.angle_alpha   90.00
_cell.angle_beta   90.00
_cell.angle_gamma   90.00
#
_symmetry.space_group_name_H-M   'P 1'
#
loop_
_entity.id
_entity.type
_entity.pdbx_description
1 polymer ?
#
loop_
_entity_poly.entity_id
_entity_poly.type
_entity_poly.pdbx_seq_one_letter_code
_entity_poly.pdbx_strand_id
1 'polypeptide(L)'
;MILKEILSHVEILESHGDLNCNICGIDIDSRQVTENHLFVAVKGTQTNGHAFIEKAVEQGARAVVVCEDFPSNLSDKVTFVRVADTEQAVGVIATTFYGDPTGKFTHSTPTSSNTTTQTLPSSSSEPTSKKTLKLVGVTGTNGKTTIATVLYQLFRGLGYKVGLVSTVCNYIDD
;
A
#
# COMPACT_ATOMS: atom_id res chain seq x y z
N MET A 1 -2.86 -4.13 13.90
CA MET A 1 -2.92 -2.65 13.96
C MET A 1 -4.39 -2.23 13.95
N ILE A 2 -4.74 -1.14 14.61
CA ILE A 2 -6.13 -0.64 14.63
C ILE A 2 -6.46 0.06 13.30
N LEU A 3 -7.65 -0.17 12.73
CA LEU A 3 -8.07 0.39 11.44
C LEU A 3 -7.94 1.91 11.40
N LYS A 4 -8.33 2.61 12.47
CA LYS A 4 -8.19 4.06 12.60
C LYS A 4 -6.73 4.55 12.44
N GLU A 5 -5.78 3.79 12.95
CA GLU A 5 -4.34 4.13 12.81
C GLU A 5 -3.88 3.92 11.37
N ILE A 6 -4.33 2.83 10.73
CA ILE A 6 -4.03 2.52 9.32
C ILE A 6 -4.54 3.62 8.39
N LEU A 7 -5.72 4.17 8.69
CA LEU A 7 -6.38 5.21 7.91
C LEU A 7 -6.01 6.64 8.33
N SER A 8 -5.06 6.83 9.25
CA SER A 8 -4.73 8.15 9.82
C SER A 8 -4.30 9.20 8.78
N HIS A 9 -3.80 8.76 7.63
CA HIS A 9 -3.33 9.62 6.54
C HIS A 9 -4.20 9.52 5.28
N VAL A 10 -5.38 8.93 5.39
CA VAL A 10 -6.35 8.78 4.29
C VAL A 10 -7.51 9.73 4.53
N GLU A 11 -7.91 10.48 3.52
CA GLU A 11 -9.11 11.31 3.58
C GLU A 11 -10.36 10.42 3.49
N ILE A 12 -11.07 10.31 4.61
CA ILE A 12 -12.30 9.53 4.72
C ILE A 12 -13.49 10.43 4.41
N LEU A 13 -14.28 10.08 3.39
CA LEU A 13 -15.50 10.78 3.04
C LEU A 13 -16.68 10.32 3.92
N GLU A 14 -16.76 9.03 4.18
CA GLU A 14 -17.82 8.42 4.96
C GLU A 14 -17.34 7.11 5.58
N SER A 15 -17.88 6.75 6.74
CA SER A 15 -17.59 5.46 7.36
C SER A 15 -18.80 4.87 8.05
N HIS A 16 -18.94 3.54 8.02
CA HIS A 16 -19.97 2.78 8.70
C HIS A 16 -19.32 1.61 9.44
N GLY A 17 -19.63 1.45 10.73
CA GLY A 17 -19.07 0.39 11.59
C GLY A 17 -17.98 0.89 12.54
N ASP A 18 -17.17 -0.03 13.07
CA ASP A 18 -16.18 0.24 14.11
C ASP A 18 -14.77 0.46 13.56
N LEU A 19 -14.31 1.69 13.60
CA LEU A 19 -12.94 2.05 13.20
C LEU A 19 -11.85 1.59 14.20
N ASN A 20 -12.23 1.12 15.39
CA ASN A 20 -11.28 0.60 16.38
C ASN A 20 -11.04 -0.91 16.23
N CYS A 21 -11.59 -1.54 15.18
CA CYS A 21 -11.35 -2.95 14.91
C CYS A 21 -9.87 -3.22 14.58
N ASN A 22 -9.40 -4.42 14.96
CA ASN A 22 -8.02 -4.83 14.70
C ASN A 22 -7.89 -5.44 13.30
N ILE A 23 -6.87 -5.03 12.56
CA ILE A 23 -6.54 -5.49 11.21
C ILE A 23 -5.20 -6.23 11.25
N CYS A 24 -5.17 -7.43 10.66
CA CYS A 24 -4.00 -8.30 10.60
C CYS A 24 -3.32 -8.32 9.24
N GLY A 25 -4.01 -7.93 8.17
CA GLY A 25 -3.48 -7.90 6.81
C GLY A 25 -4.25 -6.95 5.90
N ILE A 26 -3.68 -6.63 4.75
CA ILE A 26 -4.29 -5.76 3.72
C ILE A 26 -4.25 -6.48 2.39
N ASP A 27 -5.39 -6.55 1.70
CA ASP A 27 -5.51 -7.18 0.39
C ASP A 27 -6.29 -6.33 -0.60
N ILE A 28 -5.89 -6.41 -1.86
CA ILE A 28 -6.61 -5.89 -3.03
C ILE A 28 -7.23 -7.02 -3.86
N ASP A 29 -6.84 -8.25 -3.59
CA ASP A 29 -7.39 -9.47 -4.22
C ASP A 29 -8.29 -10.21 -3.23
N SER A 30 -9.59 -10.27 -3.52
CA SER A 30 -10.56 -10.93 -2.64
C SER A 30 -10.25 -12.40 -2.35
N ARG A 31 -9.45 -13.07 -3.18
CA ARG A 31 -9.05 -14.47 -3.02
C ARG A 31 -7.99 -14.67 -1.93
N GLN A 32 -7.27 -13.60 -1.57
CA GLN A 32 -6.21 -13.61 -0.54
C GLN A 32 -6.73 -13.16 0.83
N VAL A 33 -7.93 -12.60 0.87
CA VAL A 33 -8.55 -12.13 2.11
C VAL A 33 -8.73 -13.30 3.08
N THR A 34 -8.38 -13.06 4.33
CA THR A 34 -8.62 -13.96 5.46
C THR A 34 -9.25 -13.19 6.62
N GLU A 35 -9.47 -13.86 7.76
CA GLU A 35 -10.09 -13.22 8.93
C GLU A 35 -9.31 -12.00 9.41
N ASN A 36 -10.04 -10.93 9.73
CA ASN A 36 -9.51 -9.65 10.21
C ASN A 36 -8.63 -8.91 9.22
N HIS A 37 -8.77 -9.17 7.92
CA HIS A 37 -8.11 -8.40 6.87
C HIS A 37 -8.89 -7.13 6.50
N LEU A 38 -8.17 -6.14 6.00
CA LEU A 38 -8.69 -4.98 5.31
C LEU A 38 -8.68 -5.25 3.81
N PHE A 39 -9.84 -5.29 3.20
CA PHE A 39 -9.96 -5.36 1.73
C PHE A 39 -10.09 -3.97 1.14
N VAL A 40 -9.22 -3.62 0.17
CA VAL A 40 -9.33 -2.38 -0.59
C VAL A 40 -9.88 -2.67 -1.97
N ALA A 41 -11.11 -2.23 -2.24
CA ALA A 41 -11.80 -2.44 -3.51
C ALA A 41 -11.28 -1.48 -4.58
N VAL A 42 -10.11 -1.78 -5.15
CA VAL A 42 -9.47 -0.93 -6.15
C VAL A 42 -10.23 -1.01 -7.48
N LYS A 43 -10.51 0.16 -8.05
CA LYS A 43 -11.14 0.28 -9.37
C LYS A 43 -10.07 0.23 -10.47
N GLY A 44 -9.63 -0.98 -10.82
CA GLY A 44 -8.65 -1.18 -11.88
C GLY A 44 -9.20 -0.98 -13.29
N THR A 45 -8.33 -0.88 -14.27
CA THR A 45 -8.68 -0.66 -15.69
C THR A 45 -9.40 -1.83 -16.35
N GLN A 46 -9.16 -3.06 -15.89
CA GLN A 46 -9.77 -4.28 -16.45
C GLN A 46 -10.81 -4.90 -15.52
N THR A 47 -10.70 -4.66 -14.22
CA THR A 47 -11.56 -5.30 -13.22
C THR A 47 -11.90 -4.29 -12.13
N ASN A 48 -13.19 -4.16 -11.81
CA ASN A 48 -13.64 -3.34 -10.70
C ASN A 48 -13.65 -4.18 -9.42
N GLY A 49 -12.78 -3.84 -8.46
CA GLY A 49 -12.68 -4.51 -7.17
C GLY A 49 -13.98 -4.50 -6.35
N HIS A 50 -14.86 -3.52 -6.58
CA HIS A 50 -16.16 -3.42 -5.91
C HIS A 50 -17.06 -4.63 -6.18
N ALA A 51 -16.92 -5.30 -7.34
CA ALA A 51 -17.67 -6.52 -7.65
C ALA A 51 -17.30 -7.71 -6.73
N PHE A 52 -16.23 -7.63 -5.97
CA PHE A 52 -15.73 -8.71 -5.13
C PHE A 52 -15.88 -8.44 -3.63
N ILE A 53 -16.59 -7.38 -3.24
CA ILE A 53 -16.80 -7.01 -1.83
C ILE A 53 -17.51 -8.12 -1.07
N GLU A 54 -18.60 -8.67 -1.61
CA GLU A 54 -19.34 -9.75 -0.96
C GLU A 54 -18.43 -10.96 -0.69
N LYS A 55 -17.64 -11.35 -1.68
CA LYS A 55 -16.69 -12.45 -1.54
C LYS A 55 -15.62 -12.17 -0.48
N ALA A 56 -15.08 -10.95 -0.43
CA ALA A 56 -14.12 -10.57 0.59
C ALA A 56 -14.72 -10.62 2.00
N VAL A 57 -15.96 -10.19 2.16
CA VAL A 57 -16.72 -10.28 3.41
C VAL A 57 -16.96 -11.72 3.83
N GLU A 58 -17.36 -12.59 2.89
CA GLU A 58 -17.54 -14.03 3.14
C GLU A 58 -16.24 -14.72 3.59
N GLN A 59 -15.08 -14.25 3.10
CA GLN A 59 -13.77 -14.77 3.49
C GLN A 59 -13.23 -14.21 4.80
N GLY A 60 -13.95 -13.27 5.43
CA GLY A 60 -13.61 -12.77 6.74
C GLY A 60 -13.01 -11.36 6.77
N ALA A 61 -13.16 -10.58 5.71
CA ALA A 61 -12.78 -9.17 5.74
C ALA A 61 -13.45 -8.46 6.93
N ARG A 62 -12.65 -7.84 7.78
CA ARG A 62 -13.12 -7.06 8.93
C ARG A 62 -13.45 -5.63 8.55
N ALA A 63 -12.77 -5.11 7.53
CA ALA A 63 -13.01 -3.78 7.00
C ALA A 63 -12.88 -3.78 5.46
N VAL A 64 -13.60 -2.87 4.81
CA VAL A 64 -13.59 -2.69 3.35
C VAL A 64 -13.46 -1.20 3.02
N VAL A 65 -12.50 -0.85 2.17
CA VAL A 65 -12.34 0.50 1.61
C VAL A 65 -12.89 0.54 0.20
N VAL A 66 -13.75 1.50 -0.08
CA VAL A 66 -14.45 1.69 -1.36
C VAL A 66 -14.33 3.13 -1.87
N CYS A 67 -14.51 3.36 -3.16
CA CYS A 67 -14.69 4.69 -3.74
C CYS A 67 -16.09 4.90 -4.35
N GLU A 68 -16.96 3.91 -4.25
CA GLU A 68 -18.36 3.94 -4.67
C GLU A 68 -19.27 3.94 -3.43
N ASP A 69 -20.57 4.08 -3.64
CA ASP A 69 -21.54 4.02 -2.56
C ASP A 69 -21.54 2.66 -1.86
N PHE A 70 -21.89 2.66 -0.59
CA PHE A 70 -21.91 1.44 0.20
C PHE A 70 -22.93 0.44 -0.35
N PRO A 71 -22.65 -0.87 -0.29
CA PRO A 71 -23.63 -1.90 -0.61
C PRO A 71 -24.90 -1.74 0.24
N SER A 72 -26.06 -1.99 -0.36
CA SER A 72 -27.35 -1.86 0.34
C SER A 72 -27.52 -2.83 1.53
N ASN A 73 -26.76 -3.94 1.51
CA ASN A 73 -26.80 -4.97 2.55
C ASN A 73 -25.53 -4.89 3.42
N LEU A 74 -25.38 -3.81 4.17
CA LEU A 74 -24.29 -3.65 5.10
C LEU A 74 -24.41 -4.67 6.24
N SER A 75 -23.33 -5.40 6.49
CA SER A 75 -23.22 -6.25 7.66
C SER A 75 -22.69 -5.44 8.84
N ASP A 76 -23.37 -5.44 9.98
CA ASP A 76 -22.92 -4.77 11.21
C ASP A 76 -21.55 -5.28 11.71
N LYS A 77 -21.11 -6.39 11.19
CA LYS A 77 -19.81 -7.01 11.56
C LYS A 77 -18.62 -6.47 10.76
N VAL A 78 -18.87 -5.78 9.66
CA VAL A 78 -17.84 -5.28 8.74
C VAL A 78 -17.84 -3.76 8.73
N THR A 79 -16.67 -3.17 8.86
CA THR A 79 -16.52 -1.71 8.78
C THR A 79 -16.29 -1.31 7.31
N PHE A 80 -17.12 -0.41 6.82
CA PHE A 80 -16.99 0.18 5.49
C PHE A 80 -16.45 1.59 5.58
N VAL A 81 -15.51 1.92 4.70
CA VAL A 81 -14.90 3.25 4.64
C VAL A 81 -14.89 3.71 3.19
N ARG A 82 -15.50 4.88 2.93
CA ARG A 82 -15.50 5.49 1.61
C ARG A 82 -14.43 6.55 1.51
N VAL A 83 -13.66 6.48 0.43
CA VAL A 83 -12.59 7.41 0.06
C VAL A 83 -12.85 7.96 -1.35
N ALA A 84 -12.18 9.04 -1.73
CA ALA A 84 -12.32 9.61 -3.07
C ALA A 84 -11.72 8.70 -4.16
N ASP A 85 -10.58 8.07 -3.87
CA ASP A 85 -9.83 7.24 -4.82
C ASP A 85 -9.15 6.09 -4.08
N THR A 86 -9.53 4.86 -4.40
CA THR A 86 -8.96 3.65 -3.78
C THR A 86 -7.58 3.29 -4.30
N GLU A 87 -7.20 3.70 -5.53
CA GLU A 87 -5.85 3.49 -6.05
C GLU A 87 -4.82 4.33 -5.28
N GLN A 88 -5.15 5.58 -4.99
CA GLN A 88 -4.29 6.44 -4.16
C GLN A 88 -4.30 5.98 -2.69
N ALA A 89 -5.47 5.67 -2.17
CA ALA A 89 -5.63 5.26 -0.78
C ALA A 89 -4.85 3.99 -0.45
N VAL A 90 -4.81 2.99 -1.33
CA VAL A 90 -4.13 1.72 -1.06
C VAL A 90 -2.63 1.90 -0.82
N GLY A 91 -1.98 2.82 -1.53
CA GLY A 91 -0.57 3.13 -1.33
C GLY A 91 -0.30 3.72 0.06
N VAL A 92 -1.14 4.67 0.49
CA VAL A 92 -1.06 5.31 1.82
C VAL A 92 -1.35 4.31 2.93
N ILE A 93 -2.40 3.50 2.78
CA ILE A 93 -2.81 2.44 3.70
C ILE A 93 -1.67 1.44 3.90
N ALA A 94 -1.09 0.94 2.79
CA ALA A 94 0.02 -0.01 2.84
C ALA A 94 1.26 0.60 3.50
N THR A 95 1.60 1.85 3.18
CA THR A 95 2.72 2.56 3.80
C THR A 95 2.55 2.66 5.31
N THR A 96 1.37 3.03 5.78
CA THR A 96 1.09 3.15 7.22
C THR A 96 1.15 1.77 7.90
N PHE A 97 0.55 0.75 7.30
CA PHE A 97 0.49 -0.59 7.88
C PHE A 97 1.86 -1.26 7.98
N TYR A 98 2.70 -1.14 6.93
CA TYR A 98 4.04 -1.74 6.89
C TYR A 98 5.16 -0.82 7.43
N GLY A 99 4.83 0.35 7.97
CA GLY A 99 5.76 1.22 8.69
C GLY A 99 6.74 1.96 7.80
N ASP A 100 6.33 2.37 6.60
CA ASP A 100 7.11 3.13 5.61
C ASP A 100 8.55 2.60 5.42
N PRO A 101 8.73 1.43 4.82
CA PRO A 101 10.05 0.80 4.68
C PRO A 101 11.02 1.62 3.81
N THR A 102 10.52 2.55 3.01
CA THR A 102 11.33 3.41 2.15
C THR A 102 11.82 4.67 2.86
N GLY A 103 11.15 5.09 3.94
CA GLY A 103 11.42 6.33 4.68
C GLY A 103 11.25 7.61 3.84
N LYS A 104 10.58 7.52 2.67
CA LYS A 104 10.42 8.63 1.73
C LYS A 104 9.00 9.14 1.61
N PHE A 105 8.02 8.42 2.12
CA PHE A 105 6.62 8.86 2.15
C PHE A 105 6.36 9.78 3.35
N THR A 106 7.11 10.87 3.44
CA THR A 106 6.62 12.00 4.22
C THR A 106 5.48 12.61 3.42
N HIS A 107 4.30 12.67 4.02
CA HIS A 107 3.13 13.33 3.45
C HIS A 107 3.44 14.80 3.14
N SER A 108 3.98 15.07 1.96
CA SER A 108 3.92 16.40 1.37
C SER A 108 2.56 16.49 0.69
N THR A 109 1.60 17.14 1.33
CA THR A 109 0.52 17.80 0.60
C THR A 109 1.14 18.52 -0.60
N PRO A 110 0.59 18.41 -1.82
CA PRO A 110 1.10 19.13 -2.97
C PRO A 110 0.85 20.62 -2.78
N THR A 111 1.72 21.28 -2.04
CA THR A 111 1.80 22.72 -2.05
C THR A 111 2.69 23.10 -3.24
N SER A 112 2.03 23.57 -4.28
CA SER A 112 2.62 24.22 -5.43
C SER A 112 3.56 25.35 -4.96
N SER A 113 4.87 25.10 -4.98
CA SER A 113 5.89 26.15 -5.16
C SER A 113 7.26 25.53 -5.41
N ASN A 114 7.78 25.78 -6.60
CA ASN A 114 9.18 25.59 -6.98
C ASN A 114 10.10 26.35 -6.03
N THR A 115 10.99 25.68 -5.32
CA THR A 115 12.27 26.25 -4.91
C THR A 115 13.23 25.12 -4.56
N THR A 116 14.22 24.92 -5.40
CA THR A 116 15.42 24.12 -5.17
C THR A 116 16.24 24.79 -4.08
N THR A 117 16.41 24.18 -2.93
CA THR A 117 17.50 24.54 -2.02
C THR A 117 18.04 23.26 -1.38
N GLN A 118 19.21 22.86 -1.86
CA GLN A 118 20.05 21.87 -1.21
C GLN A 118 20.64 22.50 0.04
N THR A 119 20.30 21.97 1.21
CA THR A 119 21.04 22.24 2.45
C THR A 119 21.65 20.94 2.95
N LEU A 120 22.97 20.93 3.06
CA LEU A 120 23.79 19.89 3.66
C LEU A 120 23.46 19.78 5.17
N PRO A 121 23.34 18.58 5.74
CA PRO A 121 23.17 18.42 7.20
C PRO A 121 24.51 18.51 7.90
N SER A 122 24.60 19.45 8.83
CA SER A 122 25.67 19.50 9.85
C SER A 122 25.42 18.48 10.96
N SER A 123 26.50 17.87 11.35
CA SER A 123 26.79 16.82 12.33
C SER A 123 26.01 16.79 13.66
N SER A 124 25.93 15.55 14.16
CA SER A 124 25.88 15.05 15.55
C SER A 124 24.51 14.65 16.11
N SER A 125 24.20 13.39 15.93
CA SER A 125 23.66 12.44 16.92
C SER A 125 23.45 11.09 16.20
N GLU A 126 23.99 10.00 16.75
CA GLU A 126 23.88 8.67 16.16
C GLU A 126 22.40 8.25 16.06
N PRO A 127 21.87 7.94 14.85
CA PRO A 127 20.58 7.30 14.76
C PRO A 127 20.80 5.78 14.70
N THR A 128 20.10 5.06 15.53
CA THR A 128 19.78 3.66 15.28
C THR A 128 19.46 3.49 13.78
N SER A 129 20.36 2.82 13.08
CA SER A 129 20.33 2.65 11.62
C SER A 129 19.03 1.95 11.20
N LYS A 130 17.97 2.68 10.93
CA LYS A 130 16.84 2.18 10.15
C LYS A 130 17.40 1.84 8.76
N LYS A 131 17.49 0.54 8.47
CA LYS A 131 17.87 0.06 7.13
C LYS A 131 16.82 0.55 6.14
N THR A 132 17.13 1.60 5.39
CA THR A 132 16.24 2.18 4.39
C THR A 132 16.25 1.31 3.14
N LEU A 133 15.08 0.91 2.66
CA LEU A 133 14.94 0.21 1.38
C LEU A 133 15.26 1.18 0.23
N LYS A 134 16.16 0.75 -0.69
CA LYS A 134 16.47 1.50 -1.91
C LYS A 134 15.61 0.97 -3.04
N LEU A 135 14.84 1.84 -3.69
CA LEU A 135 14.00 1.48 -4.84
C LEU A 135 14.68 1.90 -6.14
N VAL A 136 14.72 0.99 -7.10
CA VAL A 136 15.18 1.24 -8.47
C VAL A 136 14.04 0.93 -9.43
N GLY A 137 13.54 1.96 -10.12
CA GLY A 137 12.51 1.83 -11.14
C GLY A 137 13.13 1.67 -12.54
N VAL A 138 12.64 0.70 -13.32
CA VAL A 138 13.02 0.48 -14.73
C VAL A 138 11.82 0.80 -15.61
N THR A 139 11.97 1.81 -16.49
CA THR A 139 10.93 2.22 -17.43
C THR A 139 11.43 2.13 -18.86
N GLY A 140 10.53 2.11 -19.84
CA GLY A 140 10.84 2.05 -21.27
C GLY A 140 9.83 1.20 -22.03
N THR A 141 9.87 1.24 -23.35
CA THR A 141 8.97 0.48 -24.23
C THR A 141 9.29 -1.01 -24.21
N ASN A 142 10.59 -1.37 -24.32
CA ASN A 142 11.07 -2.75 -24.36
C ASN A 142 12.17 -3.01 -23.33
N GLY A 143 12.40 -4.26 -22.97
CA GLY A 143 13.52 -4.70 -22.14
C GLY A 143 13.39 -4.44 -20.64
N LYS A 144 12.29 -3.85 -20.16
CA LYS A 144 12.09 -3.53 -18.73
C LYS A 144 12.31 -4.73 -17.83
N THR A 145 11.62 -5.83 -18.10
CA THR A 145 11.71 -7.06 -17.29
C THR A 145 13.11 -7.65 -17.33
N THR A 146 13.74 -7.67 -18.51
CA THR A 146 15.12 -8.19 -18.67
C THR A 146 16.11 -7.37 -17.84
N ILE A 147 16.08 -6.05 -17.95
CA ILE A 147 16.96 -5.16 -17.18
C ILE A 147 16.72 -5.30 -15.68
N ALA A 148 15.45 -5.32 -15.24
CA ALA A 148 15.11 -5.50 -13.85
C ALA A 148 15.62 -6.84 -13.30
N THR A 149 15.48 -7.93 -14.06
CA THR A 149 16.00 -9.25 -13.69
C THR A 149 17.53 -9.29 -13.61
N VAL A 150 18.21 -8.66 -14.57
CA VAL A 150 19.68 -8.58 -14.56
C VAL A 150 20.18 -7.78 -13.35
N LEU A 151 19.54 -6.65 -13.02
CA LEU A 151 19.86 -5.86 -11.83
C LEU A 151 19.62 -6.67 -10.54
N TYR A 152 18.52 -7.40 -10.44
CA TYR A 152 18.24 -8.29 -9.32
C TYR A 152 19.36 -9.32 -9.13
N GLN A 153 19.76 -10.02 -10.21
CA GLN A 153 20.82 -11.03 -10.16
C GLN A 153 22.18 -10.40 -9.81
N LEU A 154 22.50 -9.22 -10.36
CA LEU A 154 23.73 -8.49 -10.07
C LEU A 154 23.83 -8.13 -8.58
N PHE A 155 22.83 -7.46 -8.03
CA PHE A 155 22.86 -7.04 -6.63
C PHE A 155 22.83 -8.23 -5.66
N ARG A 156 22.10 -9.30 -6.01
CA ARG A 156 22.14 -10.55 -5.26
C ARG A 156 23.53 -11.19 -5.28
N GLY A 157 24.19 -11.23 -6.44
CA GLY A 157 25.57 -11.73 -6.58
C GLY A 157 26.59 -10.89 -5.82
N LEU A 158 26.32 -9.60 -5.58
CA LEU A 158 27.11 -8.71 -4.73
C LEU A 158 26.82 -8.86 -3.23
N GLY A 159 25.92 -9.77 -2.83
CA GLY A 159 25.59 -10.05 -1.44
C GLY A 159 24.54 -9.11 -0.80
N TYR A 160 23.81 -8.34 -1.61
CA TYR A 160 22.70 -7.54 -1.10
C TYR A 160 21.42 -8.38 -0.99
N LYS A 161 20.60 -8.10 0.00
CA LYS A 161 19.20 -8.58 0.03
C LYS A 161 18.39 -7.76 -0.95
N VAL A 162 17.78 -8.42 -1.92
CA VAL A 162 17.13 -7.76 -3.07
C VAL A 162 15.75 -8.33 -3.30
N GLY A 163 14.77 -7.47 -3.63
CA GLY A 163 13.47 -7.88 -4.15
C GLY A 163 13.32 -7.43 -5.61
N LEU A 164 12.64 -8.21 -6.41
CA LEU A 164 12.21 -7.89 -7.77
C LEU A 164 10.69 -7.94 -7.84
N VAL A 165 10.08 -6.85 -8.30
CA VAL A 165 8.66 -6.79 -8.65
C VAL A 165 8.54 -6.54 -10.14
N SER A 166 7.93 -7.46 -10.88
CA SER A 166 7.73 -7.35 -12.32
C SER A 166 6.40 -7.95 -12.76
N THR A 167 6.02 -7.72 -14.03
CA THR A 167 4.80 -8.30 -14.61
C THR A 167 4.86 -9.82 -14.81
N VAL A 168 6.06 -10.40 -14.77
CA VAL A 168 6.28 -11.85 -15.00
C VAL A 168 6.39 -12.61 -13.68
N CYS A 169 7.11 -12.05 -12.72
CA CYS A 169 7.35 -12.68 -11.43
C CYS A 169 7.78 -11.67 -10.37
N ASN A 170 7.52 -12.02 -9.13
CA ASN A 170 8.02 -11.30 -7.97
C ASN A 170 8.97 -12.21 -7.20
N TYR A 171 10.16 -11.73 -6.90
CA TYR A 171 11.14 -12.41 -6.07
C TYR A 171 11.46 -11.57 -4.85
N ILE A 172 11.52 -12.18 -3.69
CA ILE A 172 11.93 -11.55 -2.44
C ILE A 172 12.98 -12.48 -1.82
N ASP A 173 14.18 -11.96 -1.58
CA ASP A 173 15.22 -12.70 -0.84
C ASP A 173 14.93 -12.57 0.67
N ASP A 174 14.88 -13.68 1.37
CA ASP A 174 14.74 -13.78 2.82
C ASP A 174 16.05 -13.48 3.56
#